data_893882408a53e4fd2ccbee994ff53412
#
_entry.id   893882408a53e4fd2ccbee994ff53412
#
_cell.length_a   1.000
_cell.length_b   1.000
_cell.length_c   1.000
_cell.angle_alpha   90.00
_cell.angle_beta   90.00
_cell.angle_gamma   90.00
#
_symmetry.space_group_name_H-M   'P 1'
#
loop_
_entity.id
_entity.type
_entity.pdbx_description
1 polymer ?
#
loop_
_entity_poly.entity_id
_entity_poly.type
_entity_poly.pdbx_seq_one_letter_code
_entity_poly.pdbx_strand_id
1 'polypeptide(L)'
;NLKDRNYNVYTIYGMAECSGGIAVNREMDGSYELYDDEAVQLGADGEILVGGHCVMKEYDKDEQTTKEVLKDGMFHTGDYGRMNCHGRLVITKRNPGVLQLPTGEKICRRVINEEITAIHGVAESYLTMDGDKLTIVIVPIDKEMTADRMKKKIDKYNEKKGYRWEIQKV
;
A
#
# COMPACT_ATOMS: atom_id res chain seq x y z
N ASN A 1 -14.56 26.19 -2.36
CA ASN A 1 -14.68 24.87 -2.96
C ASN A 1 -14.61 25.01 -4.50
N LEU A 2 -13.86 24.13 -5.20
CA LEU A 2 -13.68 24.20 -6.66
C LEU A 2 -15.00 24.00 -7.42
N LYS A 3 -15.87 23.13 -6.90
CA LYS A 3 -17.21 22.92 -7.49
C LYS A 3 -18.09 24.17 -7.45
N ASP A 4 -17.96 25.00 -6.42
CA ASP A 4 -18.73 26.24 -6.27
C ASP A 4 -18.31 27.30 -7.31
N ARG A 5 -17.20 27.07 -8.03
CA ARG A 5 -16.66 27.91 -9.10
C ARG A 5 -16.89 27.35 -10.51
N ASN A 6 -17.83 26.40 -10.67
CA ASN A 6 -18.14 25.73 -11.95
C ASN A 6 -16.97 24.95 -12.58
N TYR A 7 -16.01 24.47 -11.79
CA TYR A 7 -14.98 23.54 -12.29
C TYR A 7 -15.49 22.10 -12.26
N ASN A 8 -15.24 21.37 -13.33
CA ASN A 8 -15.37 19.92 -13.34
C ASN A 8 -14.15 19.32 -12.61
N VAL A 9 -14.38 18.66 -11.49
CA VAL A 9 -13.33 18.06 -10.66
C VAL A 9 -13.45 16.55 -10.77
N TYR A 10 -12.36 15.92 -11.17
CA TYR A 10 -12.24 14.45 -11.27
C TYR A 10 -11.12 13.97 -10.35
N THR A 11 -11.26 12.76 -9.83
CA THR A 11 -10.15 12.05 -9.16
C THR A 11 -9.66 10.93 -10.06
N ILE A 12 -8.35 10.75 -10.08
CA ILE A 12 -7.69 9.71 -10.89
C ILE A 12 -7.03 8.72 -9.94
N TYR A 13 -7.23 7.44 -10.22
CA TYR A 13 -6.46 6.36 -9.62
C TYR A 13 -5.34 5.97 -10.59
N GLY A 14 -4.13 5.88 -10.04
CA GLY A 14 -2.94 5.52 -10.79
C GLY A 14 -1.68 5.75 -9.98
N MET A 15 -0.55 5.39 -10.56
CA MET A 15 0.76 5.45 -9.92
C MET A 15 1.86 5.58 -10.97
N ALA A 16 3.05 5.95 -10.53
CA ALA A 16 4.20 6.14 -11.43
C ALA A 16 4.57 4.86 -12.20
N GLU A 17 4.43 3.72 -11.55
CA GLU A 17 4.69 2.39 -12.10
C GLU A 17 3.77 2.03 -13.27
N CYS A 18 2.62 2.70 -13.39
CA CYS A 18 1.66 2.57 -14.48
C CYS A 18 1.64 3.80 -15.40
N SER A 19 2.71 4.57 -15.44
CA SER A 19 2.82 5.79 -16.26
C SER A 19 1.74 6.83 -15.98
N GLY A 20 1.10 6.79 -14.81
CA GLY A 20 0.08 7.75 -14.39
C GLY A 20 -1.27 7.11 -14.07
N GLY A 21 -2.35 7.69 -14.61
CA GLY A 21 -3.70 7.25 -14.32
C GLY A 21 -4.12 5.99 -15.06
N ILE A 22 -4.80 5.07 -14.36
CA ILE A 22 -5.42 3.87 -14.93
C ILE A 22 -6.94 3.88 -14.83
N ALA A 23 -7.50 4.74 -13.97
CA ALA A 23 -8.93 4.88 -13.82
C ALA A 23 -9.32 6.29 -13.36
N VAL A 24 -10.53 6.73 -13.68
CA VAL A 24 -11.06 8.06 -13.35
C VAL A 24 -12.40 7.97 -12.64
N ASN A 25 -12.56 8.74 -11.57
CA ASN A 25 -13.84 8.97 -10.93
C ASN A 25 -14.38 10.35 -11.34
N ARG A 26 -15.36 10.37 -12.24
CA ARG A 26 -15.98 11.59 -12.75
C ARG A 26 -17.12 12.09 -11.87
N GLU A 27 -17.79 11.18 -11.19
CA GLU A 27 -19.00 11.46 -10.42
C GLU A 27 -18.73 11.73 -8.96
N MET A 28 -17.48 11.54 -8.52
CA MET A 28 -17.04 11.71 -7.13
C MET A 28 -17.81 10.81 -6.14
N ASP A 29 -18.27 9.65 -6.61
CA ASP A 29 -19.04 8.66 -5.87
C ASP A 29 -18.17 7.55 -5.24
N GLY A 30 -16.85 7.63 -5.41
CA GLY A 30 -15.87 6.64 -4.93
C GLY A 30 -15.68 5.46 -5.88
N SER A 31 -16.35 5.46 -7.05
CA SER A 31 -16.15 4.43 -8.09
C SER A 31 -15.37 5.00 -9.27
N TYR A 32 -14.53 4.19 -9.89
CA TYR A 32 -13.62 4.58 -10.96
C TYR A 32 -13.94 3.82 -12.25
N GLU A 33 -14.08 4.56 -13.34
CA GLU A 33 -14.15 4.03 -14.69
C GLU A 33 -12.72 3.74 -15.17
N LEU A 34 -12.46 2.51 -15.62
CA LEU A 34 -11.15 2.12 -16.13
C LEU A 34 -10.90 2.77 -17.49
N TYR A 35 -9.65 3.16 -17.76
CA TYR A 35 -9.26 3.64 -19.09
C TYR A 35 -9.10 2.49 -20.09
N ASP A 36 -8.70 1.32 -19.58
CA ASP A 36 -8.55 0.08 -20.33
C ASP A 36 -8.96 -1.10 -19.43
N ASP A 37 -10.09 -1.68 -19.74
CA ASP A 37 -10.67 -2.78 -18.95
C ASP A 37 -9.82 -4.06 -19.02
N GLU A 38 -9.05 -4.25 -20.10
CA GLU A 38 -8.19 -5.42 -20.28
C GLU A 38 -6.88 -5.30 -19.49
N ALA A 39 -6.47 -4.06 -19.19
CA ALA A 39 -5.23 -3.79 -18.46
C ALA A 39 -5.36 -3.98 -16.95
N VAL A 40 -6.56 -3.96 -16.39
CA VAL A 40 -6.79 -4.01 -14.93
C VAL A 40 -7.55 -5.30 -14.56
N GLN A 41 -6.97 -6.06 -13.65
CA GLN A 41 -7.55 -7.30 -13.13
C GLN A 41 -7.61 -7.27 -11.61
N LEU A 42 -8.45 -8.11 -11.03
CA LEU A 42 -8.47 -8.34 -9.58
C LEU A 42 -7.89 -9.73 -9.29
N GLY A 43 -6.91 -9.77 -8.43
CA GLY A 43 -6.39 -11.02 -7.87
C GLY A 43 -7.46 -11.77 -7.06
N ALA A 44 -7.20 -13.03 -6.74
CA ALA A 44 -8.13 -13.86 -5.96
C ALA A 44 -8.43 -13.31 -4.56
N ASP A 45 -7.52 -12.51 -4.01
CA ASP A 45 -7.63 -11.81 -2.73
C ASP A 45 -8.22 -10.40 -2.86
N GLY A 46 -8.51 -9.95 -4.10
CA GLY A 46 -9.00 -8.62 -4.41
C GLY A 46 -7.90 -7.58 -4.63
N GLU A 47 -6.63 -7.97 -4.72
CA GLU A 47 -5.55 -7.05 -5.10
C GLU A 47 -5.78 -6.54 -6.54
N ILE A 48 -5.56 -5.24 -6.76
CA ILE A 48 -5.63 -4.63 -8.08
C ILE A 48 -4.31 -4.91 -8.80
N LEU A 49 -4.41 -5.62 -9.92
CA LEU A 49 -3.30 -5.98 -10.78
C LEU A 49 -3.39 -5.19 -12.08
N VAL A 50 -2.27 -4.70 -12.57
CA VAL A 50 -2.22 -3.90 -13.79
C VAL A 50 -1.26 -4.52 -14.78
N GLY A 51 -1.70 -4.72 -16.01
CA GLY A 51 -0.89 -5.21 -17.13
C GLY A 51 -0.79 -4.22 -18.27
N GLY A 52 -0.19 -4.68 -19.38
CA GLY A 52 -0.14 -3.90 -20.62
C GLY A 52 0.99 -2.89 -20.71
N HIS A 53 0.89 -2.03 -21.71
CA HIS A 53 1.98 -1.13 -22.11
C HIS A 53 2.25 0.03 -21.18
N CYS A 54 1.31 0.33 -20.26
CA CYS A 54 1.46 1.40 -19.28
C CYS A 54 2.39 1.01 -18.12
N VAL A 55 2.61 -0.28 -17.91
CA VAL A 55 3.41 -0.78 -16.79
C VAL A 55 4.90 -0.54 -17.04
N MET A 56 5.59 -0.05 -16.01
CA MET A 56 7.04 0.14 -16.03
C MET A 56 7.78 -1.16 -16.36
N LYS A 57 8.98 -1.05 -16.89
CA LYS A 57 9.86 -2.19 -17.08
C LYS A 57 10.46 -2.68 -15.76
N GLU A 58 11.02 -1.75 -15.00
CA GLU A 58 11.76 -2.05 -13.76
C GLU A 58 11.97 -0.78 -12.94
N TYR A 59 12.32 -0.93 -11.67
CA TYR A 59 12.92 0.13 -10.87
C TYR A 59 14.41 0.24 -11.20
N ASP A 60 14.91 1.48 -11.36
CA ASP A 60 16.33 1.70 -11.65
C ASP A 60 17.20 1.14 -10.52
N LYS A 61 18.10 0.23 -10.87
CA LYS A 61 19.06 -0.44 -9.97
C LYS A 61 18.43 -1.16 -8.76
N ASP A 62 17.15 -1.55 -8.86
CA ASP A 62 16.44 -2.30 -7.82
C ASP A 62 15.68 -3.49 -8.41
N GLU A 63 16.46 -4.48 -8.84
CA GLU A 63 15.94 -5.71 -9.42
C GLU A 63 15.11 -6.53 -8.42
N GLN A 64 15.46 -6.47 -7.14
CA GLN A 64 14.74 -7.23 -6.11
C GLN A 64 13.32 -6.69 -5.94
N THR A 65 13.14 -5.38 -5.69
CA THR A 65 11.82 -4.77 -5.60
C THR A 65 11.03 -4.96 -6.90
N THR A 66 11.70 -4.86 -8.05
CA THR A 66 11.06 -5.10 -9.34
C THR A 66 10.44 -6.50 -9.40
N LYS A 67 11.16 -7.54 -9.05
CA LYS A 67 10.65 -8.94 -9.02
C LYS A 67 9.52 -9.15 -8.00
N GLU A 68 9.52 -8.37 -6.92
CA GLU A 68 8.47 -8.45 -5.90
C GLU A 68 7.14 -7.89 -6.38
N VAL A 69 7.16 -6.88 -7.25
CA VAL A 69 5.94 -6.20 -7.72
C VAL A 69 5.54 -6.55 -9.15
N LEU A 70 6.46 -7.03 -9.99
CA LEU A 70 6.16 -7.51 -11.34
C LEU A 70 6.19 -9.04 -11.35
N LYS A 71 5.01 -9.66 -11.42
CA LYS A 71 4.85 -11.11 -11.44
C LYS A 71 3.86 -11.50 -12.54
N ASP A 72 4.18 -12.56 -13.26
CA ASP A 72 3.31 -13.12 -14.30
C ASP A 72 2.87 -12.10 -15.36
N GLY A 73 3.72 -11.10 -15.63
CA GLY A 73 3.43 -10.03 -16.59
C GLY A 73 2.50 -8.93 -16.05
N MET A 74 2.16 -8.98 -14.77
CA MET A 74 1.28 -8.02 -14.11
C MET A 74 2.04 -7.25 -13.02
N PHE A 75 1.70 -5.99 -12.87
CA PHE A 75 2.13 -5.16 -11.76
C PHE A 75 1.17 -5.32 -10.57
N HIS A 76 1.69 -5.75 -9.45
CA HIS A 76 1.00 -5.89 -8.19
C HIS A 76 0.99 -4.54 -7.47
N THR A 77 -0.16 -3.87 -7.48
CA THR A 77 -0.25 -2.50 -6.94
C THR A 77 -0.18 -2.45 -5.42
N GLY A 78 -0.52 -3.55 -4.76
CA GLY A 78 -0.74 -3.60 -3.32
C GLY A 78 -2.02 -2.90 -2.86
N ASP A 79 -2.75 -2.24 -3.75
CA ASP A 79 -4.08 -1.70 -3.48
C ASP A 79 -5.14 -2.79 -3.71
N TYR A 80 -6.22 -2.74 -2.95
CA TYR A 80 -7.30 -3.72 -3.02
C TYR A 80 -8.59 -3.06 -3.45
N GLY A 81 -9.38 -3.79 -4.22
CA GLY A 81 -10.61 -3.27 -4.77
C GLY A 81 -11.62 -4.34 -5.12
N ARG A 82 -12.73 -3.89 -5.63
CA ARG A 82 -13.78 -4.74 -6.21
C ARG A 82 -14.42 -4.02 -7.38
N MET A 83 -14.97 -4.77 -8.32
CA MET A 83 -15.86 -4.21 -9.33
C MET A 83 -17.27 -4.07 -8.76
N ASN A 84 -17.92 -2.95 -9.03
CA ASN A 84 -19.34 -2.78 -8.69
C ASN A 84 -20.24 -3.36 -9.81
N CYS A 85 -21.55 -3.30 -9.63
CA CYS A 85 -22.52 -3.82 -10.60
C CYS A 85 -22.54 -3.08 -11.95
N HIS A 86 -21.88 -1.94 -12.04
CA HIS A 86 -21.74 -1.16 -13.27
C HIS A 86 -20.37 -1.35 -13.94
N GLY A 87 -19.57 -2.34 -13.49
CA GLY A 87 -18.23 -2.57 -14.02
C GLY A 87 -17.20 -1.49 -13.64
N ARG A 88 -17.45 -0.70 -12.59
CA ARG A 88 -16.52 0.32 -12.10
C ARG A 88 -15.70 -0.19 -10.93
N LEU A 89 -14.43 0.17 -10.89
CA LEU A 89 -13.51 -0.17 -9.81
C LEU A 89 -13.82 0.65 -8.55
N VAL A 90 -14.00 -0.03 -7.42
CA VAL A 90 -14.10 0.58 -6.09
C VAL A 90 -12.89 0.16 -5.27
N ILE A 91 -12.07 1.13 -4.88
CA ILE A 91 -10.89 0.88 -4.06
C ILE A 91 -11.36 0.72 -2.61
N THR A 92 -11.13 -0.46 -2.03
CA THR A 92 -11.60 -0.81 -0.69
C THR A 92 -10.51 -0.65 0.37
N LYS A 93 -9.27 -0.90 -0.02
CA LYS A 93 -8.11 -0.75 0.85
C LYS A 93 -6.95 -0.21 0.02
N ARG A 94 -6.37 0.88 0.43
CA ARG A 94 -5.18 1.42 -0.21
C ARG A 94 -3.95 0.97 0.55
N ASN A 95 -3.04 0.32 -0.17
CA ASN A 95 -1.71 0.11 0.36
C ASN A 95 -0.97 1.46 0.26
N PRO A 96 -0.52 2.05 1.36
CA PRO A 96 0.22 3.29 1.29
C PRO A 96 1.59 3.14 0.62
N GLY A 97 1.89 1.96 0.05
CA GLY A 97 3.08 1.76 -0.77
C GLY A 97 4.38 1.70 0.03
N VAL A 98 5.40 2.24 -0.55
CA VAL A 98 6.76 2.27 -0.02
C VAL A 98 6.94 3.49 0.90
N LEU A 99 7.45 3.27 2.10
CA LEU A 99 7.94 4.34 2.99
C LEU A 99 9.38 4.68 2.60
N GLN A 100 9.66 5.95 2.41
CA GLN A 100 11.03 6.43 2.30
C GLN A 100 11.50 6.95 3.65
N LEU A 101 12.58 6.38 4.14
CA LEU A 101 13.23 6.84 5.37
C LEU A 101 14.05 8.11 5.13
N PRO A 102 14.38 8.88 6.18
CA PRO A 102 15.28 10.03 6.07
C PRO A 102 16.67 9.67 5.52
N THR A 103 17.08 8.41 5.67
CA THR A 103 18.32 7.85 5.09
C THR A 103 18.24 7.65 3.58
N GLY A 104 17.06 7.83 2.96
CA GLY A 104 16.79 7.54 1.55
C GLY A 104 16.40 6.07 1.27
N GLU A 105 16.52 5.19 2.26
CA GLU A 105 16.11 3.80 2.14
C GLU A 105 14.60 3.67 1.99
N LYS A 106 14.16 2.77 1.13
CA LYS A 106 12.75 2.50 0.86
C LYS A 106 12.33 1.22 1.57
N ILE A 107 11.22 1.29 2.30
CA ILE A 107 10.65 0.15 3.04
C ILE A 107 9.27 -0.17 2.49
N CYS A 108 9.05 -1.42 2.10
CA CYS A 108 7.73 -1.90 1.73
C CYS A 108 6.87 -2.08 2.98
N ARG A 109 5.90 -1.18 3.18
CA ARG A 109 4.98 -1.22 4.34
C ARG A 109 4.26 -2.55 4.48
N ARG A 110 3.84 -3.12 3.35
CA ARG A 110 3.09 -4.38 3.35
C ARG A 110 3.88 -5.49 4.01
N VAL A 111 5.12 -5.68 3.61
CA VAL A 111 5.99 -6.73 4.15
C VAL A 111 6.16 -6.58 5.66
N ILE A 112 6.46 -5.37 6.12
CA ILE A 112 6.65 -5.11 7.55
C ILE A 112 5.34 -5.27 8.33
N ASN A 113 4.23 -4.78 7.80
CA ASN A 113 2.93 -4.95 8.44
C ASN A 113 2.55 -6.44 8.56
N GLU A 114 2.75 -7.23 7.51
CA GLU A 114 2.51 -8.68 7.55
C GLU A 114 3.38 -9.38 8.61
N GLU A 115 4.66 -9.05 8.66
CA GLU A 115 5.59 -9.60 9.65
C GLU A 115 5.22 -9.20 11.09
N ILE A 116 4.82 -7.96 11.32
CA ILE A 116 4.40 -7.48 12.65
C ILE A 116 3.04 -8.07 13.04
N THR A 117 2.10 -8.18 12.10
CA THR A 117 0.79 -8.79 12.36
C THR A 117 0.93 -10.29 12.69
N ALA A 118 1.96 -10.96 12.19
CA ALA A 118 2.28 -12.35 12.57
C ALA A 118 2.80 -12.50 14.01
N ILE A 119 3.12 -11.41 14.70
CA ILE A 119 3.53 -11.45 16.10
C ILE A 119 2.31 -11.76 16.99
N HIS A 120 2.41 -12.79 17.81
CA HIS A 120 1.33 -13.17 18.72
C HIS A 120 0.84 -11.98 19.57
N GLY A 121 -0.46 -11.73 19.52
CA GLY A 121 -1.13 -10.64 20.24
C GLY A 121 -1.37 -9.37 19.40
N VAL A 122 -0.99 -9.37 18.13
CA VAL A 122 -1.28 -8.29 17.16
C VAL A 122 -2.47 -8.71 16.31
N ALA A 123 -3.53 -7.89 16.30
CA ALA A 123 -4.68 -8.04 15.40
C ALA A 123 -4.42 -7.34 14.06
N GLU A 124 -3.94 -6.11 14.13
CA GLU A 124 -3.62 -5.30 12.96
C GLU A 124 -2.37 -4.46 13.26
N SER A 125 -1.63 -4.13 12.22
CA SER A 125 -0.49 -3.22 12.31
C SER A 125 -0.45 -2.27 11.14
N TYR A 126 0.07 -1.07 11.38
CA TYR A 126 0.21 -0.03 10.37
C TYR A 126 1.52 0.72 10.56
N LEU A 127 2.46 0.50 9.65
CA LEU A 127 3.74 1.18 9.63
C LEU A 127 3.60 2.60 9.05
N THR A 128 4.16 3.60 9.72
CA THR A 128 4.10 5.00 9.30
C THR A 128 5.35 5.77 9.75
N MET A 129 5.40 7.04 9.41
CA MET A 129 6.39 7.98 9.95
C MET A 129 5.71 8.95 10.90
N ASP A 130 6.37 9.24 12.03
CA ASP A 130 6.03 10.34 12.93
C ASP A 130 7.24 11.28 12.97
N GLY A 131 7.19 12.34 12.17
CA GLY A 131 8.37 13.11 11.82
C GLY A 131 9.41 12.24 11.11
N ASP A 132 10.63 12.20 11.66
CA ASP A 132 11.73 11.39 11.12
C ASP A 132 11.80 9.98 11.72
N LYS A 133 10.83 9.60 12.57
CA LYS A 133 10.83 8.32 13.28
C LYS A 133 9.92 7.32 12.59
N LEU A 134 10.49 6.16 12.28
CA LEU A 134 9.70 5.01 11.84
C LEU A 134 8.83 4.53 13.01
N THR A 135 7.53 4.55 12.80
CA THR A 135 6.52 4.32 13.84
C THR A 135 5.59 3.19 13.40
N ILE A 136 5.24 2.33 14.32
CA ILE A 136 4.23 1.29 14.11
C ILE A 136 3.02 1.54 15.00
N VAL A 137 1.84 1.59 14.39
CA VAL A 137 0.57 1.59 15.11
C VAL A 137 0.08 0.15 15.17
N ILE A 138 -0.24 -0.34 16.35
CA ILE A 138 -0.65 -1.72 16.58
C ILE A 138 -2.03 -1.76 17.23
N VAL A 139 -2.90 -2.58 16.66
CA VAL A 139 -4.17 -2.97 17.30
C VAL A 139 -3.94 -4.33 17.98
N PRO A 140 -4.02 -4.42 19.31
CA PRO A 140 -3.86 -5.68 20.01
C PRO A 140 -5.10 -6.56 19.86
N ILE A 141 -4.92 -7.88 19.87
CA ILE A 141 -6.04 -8.85 19.91
C ILE A 141 -6.77 -8.77 21.26
N ASP A 142 -6.01 -8.57 22.34
CA ASP A 142 -6.51 -8.58 23.70
C ASP A 142 -6.26 -7.24 24.38
N LYS A 143 -7.25 -6.76 25.14
CA LYS A 143 -7.16 -5.52 25.92
C LYS A 143 -6.13 -5.60 27.06
N GLU A 144 -5.73 -6.81 27.45
CA GLU A 144 -4.67 -7.03 28.45
C GLU A 144 -3.25 -6.80 27.89
N MET A 145 -3.12 -6.67 26.57
CA MET A 145 -1.84 -6.38 25.91
C MET A 145 -1.49 -4.91 26.09
N THR A 146 -0.63 -4.62 27.06
CA THR A 146 -0.18 -3.25 27.35
C THR A 146 0.83 -2.75 26.31
N ALA A 147 0.92 -1.41 26.15
CA ALA A 147 1.88 -0.78 25.26
C ALA A 147 3.35 -1.21 25.55
N ASP A 148 3.71 -1.36 26.83
CA ASP A 148 5.07 -1.80 27.22
C ASP A 148 5.37 -3.23 26.79
N ARG A 149 4.38 -4.12 26.89
CA ARG A 149 4.54 -5.51 26.40
C ARG A 149 4.70 -5.55 24.89
N MET A 150 3.94 -4.70 24.19
CA MET A 150 4.03 -4.63 22.75
C MET A 150 5.38 -4.05 22.32
N LYS A 151 5.83 -2.96 22.97
CA LYS A 151 7.14 -2.38 22.71
C LYS A 151 8.28 -3.41 22.84
N LYS A 152 8.30 -4.21 23.90
CA LYS A 152 9.29 -5.28 24.06
C LYS A 152 9.27 -6.30 22.92
N LYS A 153 8.10 -6.59 22.34
CA LYS A 153 8.00 -7.49 21.18
C LYS A 153 8.57 -6.85 19.91
N ILE A 154 8.37 -5.56 19.73
CA ILE A 154 8.93 -4.80 18.59
C ILE A 154 10.45 -4.66 18.75
N ASP A 155 10.95 -4.37 19.94
CA ASP A 155 12.39 -4.33 20.19
C ASP A 155 13.05 -5.68 19.83
N LYS A 156 12.45 -6.80 20.25
CA LYS A 156 12.90 -8.13 19.88
C LYS A 156 12.78 -8.41 18.36
N TYR A 157 11.79 -7.88 17.70
CA TYR A 157 11.65 -7.96 16.25
C TYR A 157 12.81 -7.22 15.56
N ASN A 158 13.10 -5.98 15.96
CA ASN A 158 14.20 -5.18 15.44
C ASN A 158 15.53 -5.93 15.57
N GLU A 159 15.82 -6.45 16.77
CA GLU A 159 17.04 -7.23 17.04
C GLU A 159 17.15 -8.48 16.12
N LYS A 160 16.03 -9.22 15.96
CA LYS A 160 16.01 -10.46 15.19
C LYS A 160 16.22 -10.22 13.69
N LYS A 161 15.67 -9.11 13.17
CA LYS A 161 15.69 -8.81 11.73
C LYS A 161 17.02 -8.23 11.27
N GLY A 162 17.71 -7.48 12.13
CA GLY A 162 19.00 -6.88 11.81
C GLY A 162 18.96 -5.93 10.62
N TYR A 163 17.80 -5.30 10.38
CA TYR A 163 17.67 -4.28 9.35
C TYR A 163 18.58 -3.08 9.68
N ARG A 164 18.94 -2.28 8.66
CA ARG A 164 19.68 -1.02 8.87
C ARG A 164 18.85 0.07 9.53
N TRP A 165 17.56 -0.17 9.72
CA TRP A 165 16.58 0.70 10.35
C TRP A 165 15.85 -0.04 11.46
N GLU A 166 15.27 0.69 12.38
CA GLU A 166 14.51 0.15 13.50
C GLU A 166 13.19 0.88 13.66
N ILE A 167 12.15 0.16 14.11
CA ILE A 167 10.90 0.77 14.53
C ILE A 167 11.16 1.46 15.87
N GLN A 168 11.09 2.78 15.88
CA GLN A 168 11.50 3.61 17.02
C GLN A 168 10.35 3.96 17.95
N LYS A 169 9.11 3.84 17.47
CA LYS A 169 7.90 4.17 18.22
C LYS A 169 6.81 3.14 17.97
N VAL A 170 6.08 2.79 19.03
CA VAL A 170 4.97 1.85 19.01
C VAL A 170 3.72 2.49 19.60
#